data_a23fa95d56fc812387931c15283c1520
#
_entry.id   a23fa95d56fc812387931c15283c1520
#
_cell.length_a   1.000
_cell.length_b   1.000
_cell.length_c   1.000
_cell.angle_alpha   90.00
_cell.angle_beta   90.00
_cell.angle_gamma   90.00
#
_symmetry.space_group_name_H-M   'P 1'
#
loop_
_entity.id
_entity.type
_entity.pdbx_description
1 polymer ?
#
loop_
_entity_poly.entity_id
_entity_poly.type
_entity_poly.pdbx_seq_one_letter_code
_entity_poly.pdbx_strand_id
1 'polypeptide(L)'
;MANECTATTYTYYDLNAEIEKFNKLNDDTKNTMETANRYNKNKIREDFKALLMANLHISELEVSDLEIGIFNATIDYANNAKVQLSWKCQMFLEIYSNIARSIYSNIKNDSYIGNDKLYDRMIHKKEFHPHMLPYMQCKDVFPERWKEIDERNQLRLKAAYEIKLVAMSDMIKCSRCKSKKVSYYELQTRSGDEASTLFMNCLICGKKWKQ
;
A
#
# COMPACT_ATOMS: atom_id res chain seq x y z
N MET A 1 -14.80 -12.84 -16.58
CA MET A 1 -13.84 -13.98 -16.66
C MET A 1 -13.25 -14.10 -15.27
N ALA A 2 -13.65 -15.15 -14.55
CA ALA A 2 -13.14 -15.43 -13.23
C ALA A 2 -11.69 -15.92 -13.40
N ASN A 3 -10.73 -15.22 -12.82
CA ASN A 3 -9.38 -15.73 -12.69
C ASN A 3 -9.43 -16.91 -11.74
N GLU A 4 -9.35 -18.11 -12.27
CA GLU A 4 -9.04 -19.30 -11.52
C GLU A 4 -7.71 -19.10 -10.85
N CYS A 5 -7.76 -18.85 -9.56
CA CYS A 5 -6.58 -18.87 -8.69
C CYS A 5 -6.11 -20.32 -8.64
N THR A 6 -5.16 -20.67 -9.51
CA THR A 6 -4.47 -21.97 -9.43
C THR A 6 -3.92 -22.08 -8.03
N ALA A 7 -4.31 -23.12 -7.32
CA ALA A 7 -3.81 -23.45 -5.99
C ALA A 7 -2.29 -23.61 -6.08
N THR A 8 -1.57 -22.52 -5.85
CA THR A 8 -0.12 -22.56 -5.72
C THR A 8 0.20 -23.31 -4.44
N THR A 9 0.93 -24.40 -4.58
CA THR A 9 1.46 -25.15 -3.44
C THR A 9 2.17 -24.19 -2.51
N TYR A 10 1.75 -24.16 -1.25
CA TYR A 10 2.38 -23.35 -0.23
C TYR A 10 3.84 -23.75 -0.06
N THR A 11 4.77 -22.85 -0.34
CA THR A 11 6.21 -23.07 -0.16
C THR A 11 6.74 -22.03 0.81
N TYR A 12 7.51 -22.47 1.78
CA TYR A 12 8.20 -21.57 2.71
C TYR A 12 9.34 -20.84 2.01
N TYR A 13 9.74 -19.72 2.59
CA TYR A 13 10.88 -18.95 2.10
C TYR A 13 12.17 -19.79 2.12
N ASP A 14 12.86 -19.88 0.98
CA ASP A 14 14.08 -20.67 0.86
C ASP A 14 15.29 -19.85 1.33
N LEU A 15 15.69 -20.08 2.58
CA LEU A 15 16.86 -19.42 3.18
C LEU A 15 18.15 -19.78 2.44
N ASN A 16 18.29 -20.99 1.90
CA ASN A 16 19.50 -21.40 1.19
C ASN A 16 19.65 -20.63 -0.12
N ALA A 17 18.58 -20.42 -0.86
CA ALA A 17 18.59 -19.59 -2.07
C ALA A 17 18.98 -18.12 -1.75
N GLU A 18 18.55 -17.60 -0.62
CA GLU A 18 18.93 -16.25 -0.16
C GLU A 18 20.41 -16.18 0.22
N ILE A 19 20.94 -17.20 0.89
CA ILE A 19 22.37 -17.31 1.23
C ILE A 19 23.21 -17.40 -0.06
N GLU A 20 22.78 -18.18 -1.05
CA GLU A 20 23.48 -18.24 -2.34
C GLU A 20 23.51 -16.90 -3.06
N LYS A 21 22.38 -16.18 -3.09
CA LYS A 21 22.34 -14.81 -3.64
C LYS A 21 23.31 -13.90 -2.93
N PHE A 22 23.35 -13.95 -1.59
CA PHE A 22 24.26 -13.16 -0.78
C PHE A 22 25.71 -13.48 -1.08
N ASN A 23 26.06 -14.75 -1.21
CA ASN A 23 27.42 -15.20 -1.53
C ASN A 23 27.92 -14.75 -2.91
N LYS A 24 26.99 -14.43 -3.83
CA LYS A 24 27.30 -13.86 -5.17
C LYS A 24 27.52 -12.35 -5.15
N LEU A 25 27.27 -11.66 -4.03
CA LEU A 25 27.53 -10.23 -3.91
C LEU A 25 29.04 -9.97 -3.90
N ASN A 26 29.44 -8.77 -4.35
CA ASN A 26 30.84 -8.35 -4.29
C ASN A 26 31.31 -8.16 -2.83
N ASP A 27 32.62 -8.19 -2.64
CA ASP A 27 33.22 -8.12 -1.29
C ASP A 27 32.94 -6.79 -0.59
N ASP A 28 32.85 -5.69 -1.34
CA ASP A 28 32.52 -4.38 -0.76
C ASP A 28 31.09 -4.38 -0.17
N THR A 29 30.14 -4.99 -0.87
CA THR A 29 28.78 -5.14 -0.36
C THR A 29 28.73 -6.05 0.86
N LYS A 30 29.52 -7.13 0.86
CA LYS A 30 29.63 -8.03 2.02
C LYS A 30 30.23 -7.35 3.24
N ASN A 31 31.21 -6.50 3.05
CA ASN A 31 31.87 -5.75 4.14
C ASN A 31 30.94 -4.72 4.80
N THR A 32 29.96 -4.17 4.08
CA THR A 32 28.96 -3.26 4.65
C THR A 32 27.87 -3.98 5.45
N MET A 33 27.73 -5.30 5.25
CA MET A 33 26.75 -6.12 5.94
C MET A 33 27.48 -6.99 6.97
N GLU A 34 26.98 -7.00 8.19
CA GLU A 34 27.41 -7.99 9.19
C GLU A 34 26.82 -9.35 8.82
N THR A 35 27.51 -10.11 7.95
CA THR A 35 27.05 -11.39 7.42
C THR A 35 26.69 -12.39 8.49
N ALA A 36 27.50 -12.43 9.57
CA ALA A 36 27.23 -13.27 10.73
C ALA A 36 25.86 -12.96 11.37
N ASN A 37 25.42 -11.72 11.30
CA ASN A 37 24.14 -11.29 11.87
C ASN A 37 22.97 -11.49 10.91
N ARG A 38 23.21 -11.67 9.63
CA ARG A 38 22.14 -11.90 8.65
C ARG A 38 21.60 -13.33 8.72
N TYR A 39 22.48 -14.30 8.73
CA TYR A 39 22.12 -15.73 8.65
C TYR A 39 22.37 -16.52 9.94
N ASN A 40 23.12 -15.96 10.87
CA ASN A 40 23.36 -16.58 12.16
C ASN A 40 22.21 -16.30 13.14
N LYS A 41 22.21 -17.08 14.23
CA LYS A 41 21.26 -16.93 15.35
C LYS A 41 21.53 -15.62 16.07
N ASN A 42 20.97 -14.53 15.55
CA ASN A 42 21.01 -13.26 16.26
C ASN A 42 19.98 -13.30 17.40
N LYS A 43 20.41 -12.92 18.60
CA LYS A 43 19.57 -12.97 19.80
C LYS A 43 18.24 -12.22 19.63
N ILE A 44 18.25 -11.07 18.99
CA ILE A 44 17.05 -10.25 18.77
C ILE A 44 16.04 -10.98 17.89
N ARG A 45 16.51 -11.66 16.83
CA ARG A 45 15.68 -12.45 15.93
C ARG A 45 15.10 -13.67 16.64
N GLU A 46 15.94 -14.37 17.43
CA GLU A 46 15.50 -15.54 18.20
C GLU A 46 14.48 -15.16 19.28
N ASP A 47 14.73 -14.08 20.02
CA ASP A 47 13.79 -13.55 21.03
C ASP A 47 12.45 -13.18 20.38
N PHE A 48 12.47 -12.59 19.19
CA PHE A 48 11.24 -12.26 18.45
C PHE A 48 10.50 -13.50 17.97
N LYS A 49 11.20 -14.52 17.44
CA LYS A 49 10.58 -15.80 17.08
C LYS A 49 9.94 -16.48 18.30
N ALA A 50 10.64 -16.51 19.42
CA ALA A 50 10.11 -17.06 20.67
C ALA A 50 8.84 -16.32 21.13
N LEU A 51 8.81 -15.00 21.00
CA LEU A 51 7.64 -14.17 21.32
C LEU A 51 6.46 -14.50 20.39
N LEU A 52 6.71 -14.67 19.09
CA LEU A 52 5.66 -15.06 18.13
C LEU A 52 5.08 -16.44 18.45
N MET A 53 5.93 -17.44 18.72
CA MET A 53 5.48 -18.79 19.09
C MET A 53 4.68 -18.81 20.39
N ALA A 54 5.12 -18.07 21.41
CA ALA A 54 4.45 -18.04 22.71
C ALA A 54 3.05 -17.39 22.67
N ASN A 55 2.87 -16.36 21.82
CA ASN A 55 1.66 -15.54 21.86
C ASN A 55 0.66 -15.83 20.74
N LEU A 56 1.12 -16.38 19.60
CA LEU A 56 0.28 -16.48 18.40
C LEU A 56 -0.07 -17.92 18.01
N HIS A 57 0.48 -18.92 18.70
CA HIS A 57 0.24 -20.36 18.41
C HIS A 57 0.46 -20.74 16.94
N ILE A 58 1.49 -20.14 16.33
CA ILE A 58 1.88 -20.38 14.93
C ILE A 58 2.96 -21.47 14.91
N SER A 59 3.04 -22.26 13.82
CA SER A 59 4.08 -23.27 13.65
C SER A 59 5.47 -22.65 13.53
N GLU A 60 6.50 -23.39 13.95
CA GLU A 60 7.90 -22.92 13.88
C GLU A 60 8.33 -22.54 12.46
N LEU A 61 7.85 -23.29 11.46
CA LEU A 61 8.14 -23.02 10.05
C LEU A 61 7.53 -21.68 9.59
N GLU A 62 6.27 -21.44 9.94
CA GLU A 62 5.58 -20.19 9.58
C GLU A 62 6.15 -18.98 10.31
N VAL A 63 6.55 -19.16 11.57
CA VAL A 63 7.25 -18.11 12.35
C VAL A 63 8.59 -17.78 11.71
N SER A 64 9.35 -18.80 11.31
CA SER A 64 10.64 -18.58 10.64
C SER A 64 10.48 -17.90 9.29
N ASP A 65 9.49 -18.30 8.51
CA ASP A 65 9.16 -17.66 7.22
C ASP A 65 8.77 -16.18 7.41
N LEU A 66 7.92 -15.90 8.38
CA LEU A 66 7.49 -14.54 8.71
C LEU A 66 8.67 -13.67 9.15
N GLU A 67 9.52 -14.18 10.03
CA GLU A 67 10.68 -13.45 10.54
C GLU A 67 11.70 -13.14 9.45
N ILE A 68 11.96 -14.09 8.55
CA ILE A 68 12.83 -13.86 7.38
C ILE A 68 12.25 -12.77 6.48
N GLY A 69 10.94 -12.75 6.26
CA GLY A 69 10.27 -11.69 5.53
C GLY A 69 10.46 -10.31 6.18
N ILE A 70 10.30 -10.23 7.51
CA ILE A 70 10.52 -9.00 8.27
C ILE A 70 11.96 -8.51 8.14
N PHE A 71 12.91 -9.43 8.26
CA PHE A 71 14.32 -9.10 8.16
C PHE A 71 14.69 -8.59 6.75
N ASN A 72 14.22 -9.24 5.70
CA ASN A 72 14.43 -8.82 4.32
C ASN A 72 13.81 -7.44 4.05
N ALA A 73 12.58 -7.21 4.50
CA ALA A 73 11.94 -5.89 4.40
C ALA A 73 12.73 -4.80 5.15
N THR A 74 13.34 -5.15 6.28
CA THR A 74 14.21 -4.25 7.03
C THR A 74 15.45 -3.86 6.22
N ILE A 75 16.09 -4.84 5.55
CA ILE A 75 17.24 -4.61 4.69
C ILE A 75 16.86 -3.71 3.51
N ASP A 76 15.75 -4.00 2.84
CA ASP A 76 15.30 -3.22 1.69
C ASP A 76 15.00 -1.78 2.08
N TYR A 77 14.32 -1.59 3.21
CA TYR A 77 14.05 -0.25 3.74
C TYR A 77 15.34 0.49 4.11
N ALA A 78 16.26 -0.19 4.81
CA ALA A 78 17.55 0.41 5.22
C ALA A 78 18.41 0.78 4.01
N ASN A 79 18.44 -0.04 2.96
CA ASN A 79 19.13 0.26 1.70
C ASN A 79 18.54 1.51 1.03
N ASN A 80 17.22 1.60 0.94
CA ASN A 80 16.52 2.76 0.36
C ASN A 80 16.77 4.04 1.16
N ALA A 81 16.82 3.92 2.49
CA ALA A 81 17.11 5.02 3.41
C ALA A 81 18.61 5.31 3.58
N LYS A 82 19.51 4.53 2.91
CA LYS A 82 20.98 4.62 3.04
C LYS A 82 21.47 4.47 4.49
N VAL A 83 20.81 3.62 5.26
CA VAL A 83 21.19 3.27 6.62
C VAL A 83 22.17 2.10 6.58
N GLN A 84 23.18 2.12 7.46
CA GLN A 84 24.17 1.05 7.58
C GLN A 84 23.49 -0.26 7.99
N LEU A 85 23.76 -1.33 7.25
CA LEU A 85 23.20 -2.67 7.48
C LEU A 85 23.97 -3.41 8.59
N SER A 86 23.83 -2.96 9.79
CA SER A 86 24.52 -3.53 10.96
C SER A 86 23.63 -3.50 12.19
N TRP A 87 23.67 -4.60 12.97
CA TRP A 87 22.99 -4.66 14.25
C TRP A 87 23.57 -3.72 15.32
N LYS A 88 24.75 -3.15 15.09
CA LYS A 88 25.33 -2.10 15.94
C LYS A 88 24.75 -0.73 15.63
N CYS A 89 24.15 -0.57 14.44
CA CYS A 89 23.51 0.67 14.04
C CYS A 89 22.14 0.78 14.71
N GLN A 90 21.97 1.78 15.56
CA GLN A 90 20.71 2.01 16.29
C GLN A 90 19.52 2.19 15.33
N MET A 91 19.70 2.91 14.21
CA MET A 91 18.64 3.12 13.24
C MET A 91 18.19 1.82 12.59
N PHE A 92 19.11 0.91 12.27
CA PHE A 92 18.78 -0.40 11.72
C PHE A 92 17.94 -1.22 12.71
N LEU A 93 18.33 -1.23 13.99
CA LEU A 93 17.56 -1.88 15.06
C LEU A 93 16.14 -1.31 15.20
N GLU A 94 16.02 0.01 15.12
CA GLU A 94 14.72 0.67 15.20
C GLU A 94 13.81 0.34 14.02
N ILE A 95 14.36 0.29 12.80
CA ILE A 95 13.63 -0.12 11.59
C ILE A 95 13.10 -1.55 11.78
N TYR A 96 13.98 -2.49 12.15
CA TYR A 96 13.57 -3.87 12.40
C TYR A 96 12.49 -3.97 13.48
N SER A 97 12.69 -3.32 14.61
CA SER A 97 11.76 -3.34 15.74
C SER A 97 10.40 -2.72 15.38
N ASN A 98 10.39 -1.68 14.57
CA ASN A 98 9.16 -1.02 14.13
C ASN A 98 8.36 -1.91 13.16
N ILE A 99 9.02 -2.54 12.19
CA ILE A 99 8.37 -3.48 11.27
C ILE A 99 7.85 -4.69 12.05
N ALA A 100 8.68 -5.29 12.91
CA ALA A 100 8.31 -6.43 13.74
C ALA A 100 7.11 -6.13 14.66
N ARG A 101 7.12 -4.97 15.32
CA ARG A 101 6.04 -4.51 16.20
C ARG A 101 4.75 -4.26 15.42
N SER A 102 4.84 -3.63 14.26
CA SER A 102 3.69 -3.38 13.40
C SER A 102 3.03 -4.69 12.97
N ILE A 103 3.81 -5.65 12.53
CA ILE A 103 3.30 -6.98 12.10
C ILE A 103 2.71 -7.74 13.28
N TYR A 104 3.41 -7.81 14.41
CA TYR A 104 2.90 -8.46 15.62
C TYR A 104 1.56 -7.88 16.05
N SER A 105 1.43 -6.55 16.08
CA SER A 105 0.20 -5.88 16.49
C SER A 105 -0.97 -6.12 15.52
N ASN A 106 -0.69 -6.36 14.23
CA ASN A 106 -1.72 -6.68 13.26
C ASN A 106 -2.16 -8.16 13.30
N ILE A 107 -1.26 -9.08 13.66
CA ILE A 107 -1.58 -10.52 13.71
C ILE A 107 -2.28 -10.88 15.04
N LYS A 108 -1.92 -10.18 16.13
CA LYS A 108 -2.45 -10.48 17.46
C LYS A 108 -3.93 -10.12 17.57
N ASN A 109 -4.80 -11.08 17.83
CA ASN A 109 -6.25 -10.91 17.91
C ASN A 109 -6.68 -9.90 19.00
N ASP A 110 -6.03 -9.92 20.17
CA ASP A 110 -6.32 -8.99 21.29
C ASP A 110 -5.63 -7.62 21.13
N SER A 111 -5.22 -7.28 19.93
CA SER A 111 -4.56 -6.01 19.68
C SER A 111 -5.57 -4.87 19.58
N TYR A 112 -5.13 -3.66 20.01
CA TYR A 112 -5.90 -2.42 19.84
C TYR A 112 -6.24 -2.10 18.37
N ILE A 113 -5.59 -2.77 17.41
CA ILE A 113 -5.84 -2.60 15.97
C ILE A 113 -7.16 -3.27 15.56
N GLY A 114 -7.52 -4.39 16.19
CA GLY A 114 -8.76 -5.13 15.93
C GLY A 114 -8.79 -5.83 14.56
N ASN A 115 -7.64 -6.35 14.10
CA ASN A 115 -7.54 -7.05 12.82
C ASN A 115 -7.65 -8.57 13.01
N ASP A 116 -8.80 -9.04 13.48
CA ASP A 116 -9.01 -10.43 13.87
C ASP A 116 -8.92 -11.43 12.71
N LYS A 117 -9.12 -10.96 11.48
CA LYS A 117 -9.16 -11.82 10.28
C LYS A 117 -7.80 -12.08 9.65
N LEU A 118 -6.78 -11.27 9.96
CA LEU A 118 -5.47 -11.39 9.32
C LEU A 118 -4.82 -12.74 9.65
N TYR A 119 -4.89 -13.15 10.90
CA TYR A 119 -4.38 -14.44 11.36
C TYR A 119 -5.06 -15.60 10.61
N ASP A 120 -6.39 -15.59 10.52
CA ASP A 120 -7.16 -16.61 9.81
C ASP A 120 -6.80 -16.67 8.32
N ARG A 121 -6.65 -15.53 7.67
CA ARG A 121 -6.26 -15.43 6.26
C ARG A 121 -4.85 -15.97 5.99
N MET A 122 -3.91 -15.71 6.89
CA MET A 122 -2.52 -16.14 6.76
C MET A 122 -2.36 -17.64 7.07
N ILE A 123 -2.87 -18.11 8.20
CA ILE A 123 -2.59 -19.45 8.72
C ILE A 123 -3.59 -20.49 8.21
N HIS A 124 -4.89 -20.22 8.29
CA HIS A 124 -5.92 -21.21 7.94
C HIS A 124 -6.25 -21.21 6.46
N LYS A 125 -6.47 -20.03 5.88
CA LYS A 125 -6.83 -19.92 4.46
C LYS A 125 -5.63 -19.92 3.52
N LYS A 126 -4.44 -19.62 4.03
CA LYS A 126 -3.18 -19.52 3.25
C LYS A 126 -3.32 -18.64 2.01
N GLU A 127 -3.99 -17.50 2.16
CA GLU A 127 -4.20 -16.53 1.07
C GLU A 127 -2.88 -15.94 0.58
N PHE A 128 -1.90 -15.83 1.47
CA PHE A 128 -0.56 -15.32 1.19
C PHE A 128 0.47 -15.99 2.10
N HIS A 129 1.74 -15.98 1.68
CA HIS A 129 2.85 -16.52 2.48
C HIS A 129 3.22 -15.55 3.61
N PRO A 130 3.59 -16.03 4.80
CA PRO A 130 3.96 -15.17 5.93
C PRO A 130 5.06 -14.15 5.61
N HIS A 131 6.08 -14.53 4.84
CA HIS A 131 7.17 -13.62 4.45
C HIS A 131 6.73 -12.47 3.55
N MET A 132 5.56 -12.54 2.91
CA MET A 132 5.02 -11.45 2.08
C MET A 132 4.36 -10.35 2.90
N LEU A 133 3.94 -10.64 4.14
CA LEU A 133 3.19 -9.71 4.97
C LEU A 133 3.89 -8.34 5.16
N PRO A 134 5.22 -8.25 5.37
CA PRO A 134 5.91 -6.97 5.49
C PRO A 134 5.85 -6.08 4.25
N TYR A 135 5.60 -6.67 3.08
CA TYR A 135 5.53 -5.98 1.79
C TYR A 135 4.10 -5.62 1.36
N MET A 136 3.10 -6.12 2.09
CA MET A 136 1.69 -5.86 1.76
C MET A 136 1.32 -4.41 2.05
N GLN A 137 0.43 -3.86 1.24
CA GLN A 137 -0.13 -2.53 1.50
C GLN A 137 -1.10 -2.58 2.69
N CYS A 138 -1.23 -1.48 3.42
CA CYS A 138 -2.13 -1.38 4.57
C CYS A 138 -3.58 -1.77 4.24
N LYS A 139 -4.01 -1.55 3.00
CA LYS A 139 -5.34 -1.93 2.51
C LYS A 139 -5.52 -3.45 2.42
N ASP A 140 -4.46 -4.15 2.00
CA ASP A 140 -4.49 -5.60 1.85
C ASP A 140 -4.35 -6.30 3.21
N VAL A 141 -3.62 -5.69 4.13
CA VAL A 141 -3.48 -6.18 5.52
C VAL A 141 -4.79 -6.06 6.27
N PHE A 142 -5.50 -4.93 6.18
CA PHE A 142 -6.76 -4.69 6.87
C PHE A 142 -7.83 -4.04 5.95
N PRO A 143 -8.38 -4.81 4.99
CA PRO A 143 -9.30 -4.28 3.99
C PRO A 143 -10.57 -3.68 4.57
N GLU A 144 -11.10 -4.23 5.67
CA GLU A 144 -12.35 -3.78 6.27
C GLU A 144 -12.26 -2.34 6.78
N ARG A 145 -11.17 -2.00 7.45
CA ARG A 145 -10.93 -0.64 7.95
C ARG A 145 -10.76 0.38 6.82
N TRP A 146 -10.19 -0.05 5.69
CA TRP A 146 -9.92 0.82 4.55
C TRP A 146 -11.11 0.97 3.61
N LYS A 147 -12.07 0.05 3.62
CA LYS A 147 -13.23 0.04 2.73
C LYS A 147 -14.00 1.37 2.77
N GLU A 148 -14.37 1.83 3.95
CA GLU A 148 -15.10 3.09 4.12
C GLU A 148 -14.29 4.31 3.67
N ILE A 149 -12.99 4.30 3.96
CA ILE A 149 -12.07 5.37 3.55
C ILE A 149 -11.93 5.41 2.03
N ASP A 150 -11.79 4.26 1.40
CA ASP A 150 -11.68 4.14 -0.06
C ASP A 150 -12.97 4.53 -0.78
N GLU A 151 -14.11 4.10 -0.28
CA GLU A 151 -15.41 4.52 -0.80
C GLU A 151 -15.58 6.05 -0.74
N ARG A 152 -15.23 6.66 0.39
CA ARG A 152 -15.24 8.12 0.56
C ARG A 152 -14.29 8.83 -0.39
N ASN A 153 -13.09 8.30 -0.56
CA ASN A 153 -12.10 8.85 -1.50
C ASN A 153 -12.56 8.70 -2.95
N GLN A 154 -13.15 7.57 -3.33
CA GLN A 154 -13.71 7.37 -4.66
C GLN A 154 -14.85 8.35 -4.94
N LEU A 155 -15.76 8.59 -3.98
CA LEU A 155 -16.81 9.59 -4.13
C LEU A 155 -16.23 11.00 -4.32
N ARG A 156 -15.19 11.36 -3.57
CA ARG A 156 -14.49 12.65 -3.74
C ARG A 156 -13.84 12.77 -5.12
N LEU A 157 -13.16 11.72 -5.59
CA LEU A 157 -12.55 11.68 -6.91
C LEU A 157 -13.61 11.77 -8.01
N LYS A 158 -14.71 11.03 -7.92
CA LYS A 158 -15.83 11.15 -8.84
C LYS A 158 -16.38 12.56 -8.86
N ALA A 159 -16.64 13.17 -7.71
CA ALA A 159 -17.15 14.54 -7.63
C ALA A 159 -16.16 15.57 -8.21
N ALA A 160 -14.86 15.32 -8.11
CA ALA A 160 -13.82 16.23 -8.62
C ALA A 160 -13.58 16.08 -10.13
N TYR A 161 -13.64 14.85 -10.65
CA TYR A 161 -13.26 14.54 -12.03
C TYR A 161 -14.43 14.21 -12.96
N GLU A 162 -15.60 13.80 -12.42
CA GLU A 162 -16.77 13.69 -13.25
C GLU A 162 -17.15 15.07 -13.77
N ILE A 163 -17.06 15.23 -15.06
CA ILE A 163 -17.65 16.38 -15.74
C ILE A 163 -19.13 16.33 -15.41
N LYS A 164 -19.60 17.19 -14.52
CA LYS A 164 -21.03 17.39 -14.34
C LYS A 164 -21.57 17.61 -15.74
N LEU A 165 -22.48 16.76 -16.18
CA LEU A 165 -23.25 16.97 -17.40
C LEU A 165 -24.08 18.24 -17.14
N VAL A 166 -23.43 19.38 -17.33
CA VAL A 166 -24.08 20.66 -17.24
C VAL A 166 -25.05 20.70 -18.40
N ALA A 167 -26.24 21.19 -18.17
CA ALA A 167 -27.28 21.26 -19.16
C ALA A 167 -26.73 21.71 -20.53
N MET A 168 -26.81 20.84 -21.50
CA MET A 168 -26.40 21.17 -22.88
C MET A 168 -27.52 21.97 -23.52
N SER A 169 -27.17 23.11 -24.08
CA SER A 169 -28.10 23.89 -24.89
C SER A 169 -27.85 23.65 -26.36
N ASP A 170 -28.84 23.13 -27.05
CA ASP A 170 -28.84 23.03 -28.52
C ASP A 170 -29.12 24.37 -29.20
N MET A 171 -29.52 25.38 -28.45
CA MET A 171 -29.84 26.73 -28.92
C MET A 171 -28.61 27.59 -29.20
N ILE A 172 -27.53 27.36 -28.44
CA ILE A 172 -26.30 28.19 -28.48
C ILE A 172 -25.24 27.52 -29.38
N LYS A 173 -24.80 28.26 -30.39
CA LYS A 173 -23.73 27.79 -31.28
C LYS A 173 -22.37 28.36 -30.88
N CYS A 174 -21.35 27.50 -30.84
CA CYS A 174 -19.99 27.94 -30.61
C CYS A 174 -19.50 28.79 -31.81
N SER A 175 -19.00 30.00 -31.54
CA SER A 175 -18.47 30.88 -32.60
C SER A 175 -17.23 30.35 -33.30
N ARG A 176 -16.47 29.43 -32.63
CA ARG A 176 -15.22 28.86 -33.17
C ARG A 176 -15.46 27.62 -34.05
N CYS A 177 -16.13 26.60 -33.53
CA CYS A 177 -16.35 25.34 -34.25
C CYS A 177 -17.80 25.15 -34.73
N LYS A 178 -18.67 26.13 -34.49
CA LYS A 178 -20.08 26.16 -34.89
C LYS A 178 -20.91 24.98 -34.35
N SER A 179 -20.36 24.20 -33.44
CA SER A 179 -21.08 23.10 -32.77
C SER A 179 -22.16 23.66 -31.85
N LYS A 180 -23.27 22.91 -31.72
CA LYS A 180 -24.34 23.15 -30.76
C LYS A 180 -24.14 22.48 -29.40
N LYS A 181 -23.03 21.72 -29.21
CA LYS A 181 -22.70 21.07 -27.93
C LYS A 181 -22.02 22.06 -26.99
N VAL A 182 -22.79 22.93 -26.38
CA VAL A 182 -22.34 24.00 -25.47
C VAL A 182 -22.96 23.76 -24.11
N SER A 183 -22.14 23.63 -23.09
CA SER A 183 -22.58 23.68 -21.71
C SER A 183 -22.62 25.12 -21.21
N TYR A 184 -23.60 25.44 -20.39
CA TYR A 184 -23.70 26.75 -19.77
C TYR A 184 -24.07 26.63 -18.28
N TYR A 185 -23.67 27.65 -17.53
CA TYR A 185 -24.10 27.86 -16.15
C TYR A 185 -24.27 29.38 -15.90
N GLU A 186 -25.19 29.68 -15.02
CA GLU A 186 -25.49 31.04 -14.61
C GLU A 186 -24.77 31.34 -13.30
N LEU A 187 -24.15 32.52 -13.22
CA LEU A 187 -23.55 33.02 -12.00
C LEU A 187 -23.84 34.50 -11.85
N GLN A 188 -24.31 34.88 -10.67
CA GLN A 188 -24.47 36.30 -10.36
C GLN A 188 -23.10 36.90 -10.02
N THR A 189 -22.53 37.66 -10.96
CA THR A 189 -21.21 38.28 -10.83
C THR A 189 -21.30 39.79 -10.58
N ARG A 190 -22.52 40.35 -10.60
CA ARG A 190 -22.82 41.74 -10.42
C ARG A 190 -23.81 41.95 -9.26
N SER A 191 -24.33 43.16 -9.12
CA SER A 191 -25.34 43.51 -8.12
C SER A 191 -26.60 42.63 -8.27
N GLY A 192 -27.35 42.38 -7.18
CA GLY A 192 -28.49 41.46 -7.18
C GLY A 192 -29.70 41.91 -8.01
N ASP A 193 -29.71 43.17 -8.46
CA ASP A 193 -30.70 43.78 -9.34
C ASP A 193 -30.33 43.71 -10.83
N GLU A 194 -29.15 43.20 -11.18
CA GLU A 194 -28.73 42.96 -12.55
C GLU A 194 -28.93 41.51 -12.98
N ALA A 195 -29.03 41.28 -14.29
CA ALA A 195 -29.18 39.94 -14.85
C ALA A 195 -27.91 39.09 -14.56
N SER A 196 -28.14 37.79 -14.29
CA SER A 196 -27.04 36.85 -14.09
C SER A 196 -26.17 36.70 -15.35
N THR A 197 -24.87 36.51 -15.18
CA THR A 197 -23.95 36.29 -16.29
C THR A 197 -23.93 34.82 -16.65
N LEU A 198 -24.13 34.53 -17.95
CA LEU A 198 -24.04 33.17 -18.51
C LEU A 198 -22.61 32.85 -18.89
N PHE A 199 -22.05 31.84 -18.29
CA PHE A 199 -20.75 31.29 -18.66
C PHE A 199 -20.94 30.05 -19.53
N MET A 200 -20.32 30.06 -20.69
CA MET A 200 -20.49 29.05 -21.72
C MET A 200 -19.17 28.35 -22.02
N ASN A 201 -19.23 27.04 -22.21
CA ASN A 201 -18.08 26.22 -22.57
C ASN A 201 -18.45 25.27 -23.72
N CYS A 202 -17.73 25.33 -24.82
CA CYS A 202 -17.91 24.39 -25.92
C CYS A 202 -17.25 23.05 -25.61
N LEU A 203 -18.01 21.97 -25.59
CA LEU A 203 -17.52 20.62 -25.27
C LEU A 203 -16.65 20.01 -26.39
N ILE A 204 -16.68 20.57 -27.59
CA ILE A 204 -15.89 20.06 -28.73
C ILE A 204 -14.54 20.75 -28.84
N CYS A 205 -14.50 22.08 -28.82
CA CYS A 205 -13.24 22.81 -29.03
C CYS A 205 -12.68 23.49 -27.76
N GLY A 206 -13.33 23.30 -26.60
CA GLY A 206 -12.89 23.84 -25.32
C GLY A 206 -12.98 25.36 -25.20
N LYS A 207 -13.56 26.09 -26.18
CA LYS A 207 -13.71 27.54 -26.12
C LYS A 207 -14.66 27.92 -25.00
N LYS A 208 -14.22 28.85 -24.13
CA LYS A 208 -15.03 29.44 -23.06
C LYS A 208 -15.35 30.90 -23.40
N TRP A 209 -16.57 31.34 -23.13
CA TRP A 209 -16.99 32.73 -23.26
C TRP A 209 -18.13 33.03 -22.27
N LYS A 210 -18.43 34.30 -22.09
CA LYS A 210 -19.50 34.81 -21.23
C LYS A 210 -20.45 35.69 -22.03
N GLN A 211 -21.70 35.74 -21.62
CA GLN A 211 -22.73 36.60 -22.15
C GLN A 211 -23.57 37.20 -21.04
#